data_c87388778d5a98e097a7cdccf269b123
#
_entry.id   c87388778d5a98e097a7cdccf269b123
#
_cell.length_a   1.000
_cell.length_b   1.000
_cell.length_c   1.000
_cell.angle_alpha   90.00
_cell.angle_beta   90.00
_cell.angle_gamma   90.00
#
_symmetry.space_group_name_H-M   'P 1'
#
loop_
_entity.id
_entity.type
_entity.pdbx_description
1 polymer ?
#
loop_
_entity_poly.entity_id
_entity_poly.type
_entity_poly.pdbx_seq_one_letter_code
_entity_poly.pdbx_strand_id
1 'polypeptide(L)'
;MNHARLFYVMGPSGAGKDSLLAYARERIGTASPVLFAHRYITRPPSEGENHVALSHAEFEMRHALGCFALDWTSHDCRYGIGIEIDAWMAAGANVVINGSRAFLAQAVQRYGERLHLVEIRVDPAVRAQRLARRGRETGDALDRRVAHQVEWTPPDGIPLSVIANDGALTHAGHRLSELLTAQGRD
;
A
#
# COMPACT_ATOMS: atom_id res chain seq x y z
N MET A 1 -18.02 19.76 -0.08
CA MET A 1 -17.86 18.80 -1.21
C MET A 1 -16.96 17.69 -0.70
N ASN A 2 -17.47 16.43 -0.69
CA ASN A 2 -16.70 15.29 -0.18
C ASN A 2 -15.56 15.02 -1.18
N HIS A 3 -14.33 15.38 -0.80
CA HIS A 3 -13.18 15.17 -1.67
C HIS A 3 -12.70 13.73 -1.55
N ALA A 4 -12.66 13.01 -2.67
CA ALA A 4 -12.07 11.68 -2.76
C ALA A 4 -10.65 11.67 -2.19
N ARG A 5 -10.31 10.67 -1.39
CA ARG A 5 -9.01 10.53 -0.72
C ARG A 5 -8.18 9.41 -1.32
N LEU A 6 -6.87 9.62 -1.35
CA LEU A 6 -5.89 8.58 -1.60
C LEU A 6 -5.41 8.01 -0.27
N PHE A 7 -5.81 6.78 0.04
CA PHE A 7 -5.32 6.04 1.20
C PHE A 7 -4.00 5.34 0.85
N TYR A 8 -2.93 5.85 1.42
CA TYR A 8 -1.57 5.34 1.23
C TYR A 8 -1.25 4.34 2.34
N VAL A 9 -1.47 3.05 2.08
CA VAL A 9 -1.25 1.98 3.06
C VAL A 9 0.21 1.59 3.04
N MET A 10 0.88 1.73 4.17
CA MET A 10 2.31 1.46 4.32
C MET A 10 2.60 0.68 5.60
N GLY A 11 3.78 0.12 5.68
CA GLY A 11 4.24 -0.67 6.82
C GLY A 11 5.40 -1.58 6.41
N PRO A 12 6.10 -2.19 7.36
CA PRO A 12 7.24 -3.04 7.05
C PRO A 12 6.85 -4.28 6.24
N SER A 13 7.84 -4.90 5.60
CA SER A 13 7.65 -6.21 5.00
C SER A 13 7.23 -7.21 6.10
N GLY A 14 6.26 -8.07 5.82
CA GLY A 14 5.72 -8.98 6.84
C GLY A 14 4.61 -8.40 7.72
N ALA A 15 4.26 -7.12 7.60
CA ALA A 15 3.15 -6.52 8.34
C ALA A 15 1.76 -7.02 7.93
N GLY A 16 1.64 -7.76 6.82
CA GLY A 16 0.37 -8.32 6.36
C GLY A 16 -0.48 -7.35 5.52
N LYS A 17 0.12 -6.31 4.95
CA LYS A 17 -0.59 -5.33 4.12
C LYS A 17 -1.42 -5.94 3.01
N ASP A 18 -0.83 -6.85 2.21
CA ASP A 18 -1.53 -7.46 1.08
C ASP A 18 -2.77 -8.26 1.54
N SER A 19 -2.65 -9.02 2.62
CA SER A 19 -3.80 -9.76 3.21
C SER A 19 -4.88 -8.82 3.74
N LEU A 20 -4.50 -7.71 4.39
CA LEU A 20 -5.45 -6.71 4.88
C LEU A 20 -6.17 -5.99 3.74
N LEU A 21 -5.44 -5.65 2.67
CA LEU A 21 -6.02 -5.02 1.49
C LEU A 21 -6.95 -5.96 0.74
N ALA A 22 -6.60 -7.24 0.62
CA ALA A 22 -7.47 -8.26 0.03
C ALA A 22 -8.75 -8.43 0.85
N TYR A 23 -8.63 -8.54 2.18
CA TYR A 23 -9.78 -8.63 3.09
C TYR A 23 -10.69 -7.41 2.98
N ALA A 24 -10.13 -6.20 3.02
CA ALA A 24 -10.91 -4.97 2.93
C ALA A 24 -11.63 -4.85 1.57
N ARG A 25 -10.95 -5.21 0.48
CA ARG A 25 -11.53 -5.21 -0.87
C ARG A 25 -12.72 -6.15 -0.98
N GLU A 26 -12.60 -7.37 -0.47
CA GLU A 26 -13.69 -8.35 -0.47
C GLU A 26 -14.87 -7.88 0.39
N ARG A 27 -14.60 -7.36 1.59
CA ARG A 27 -15.62 -6.91 2.52
C ARG A 27 -16.38 -5.67 2.04
N ILE A 28 -15.69 -4.70 1.45
CA ILE A 28 -16.30 -3.48 0.92
C ILE A 28 -17.09 -3.78 -0.35
N GLY A 29 -16.53 -4.64 -1.22
CA GLY A 29 -17.16 -5.00 -2.50
C GLY A 29 -17.54 -3.75 -3.31
N THR A 30 -18.79 -3.68 -3.73
CA THR A 30 -19.36 -2.55 -4.48
C THR A 30 -20.27 -1.64 -3.63
N ALA A 31 -20.31 -1.85 -2.31
CA ALA A 31 -21.19 -1.11 -1.42
C ALA A 31 -20.77 0.35 -1.21
N SER A 32 -19.51 0.67 -1.49
CA SER A 32 -18.94 2.02 -1.38
C SER A 32 -17.99 2.30 -2.54
N PRO A 33 -17.85 3.55 -2.98
CA PRO A 33 -16.94 3.92 -4.06
C PRO A 33 -15.48 3.94 -3.58
N VAL A 34 -14.95 2.77 -3.28
CA VAL A 34 -13.56 2.56 -2.85
C VAL A 34 -12.88 1.64 -3.87
N LEU A 35 -11.83 2.12 -4.51
CA LEU A 35 -11.09 1.40 -5.54
C LEU A 35 -9.68 1.05 -5.06
N PHE A 36 -9.26 -0.19 -5.27
CA PHE A 36 -7.95 -0.70 -4.88
C PHE A 36 -7.05 -0.77 -6.11
N ALA A 37 -6.05 0.09 -6.15
CA ALA A 37 -5.13 0.14 -7.27
C ALA A 37 -4.18 -1.07 -7.29
N HIS A 38 -3.88 -1.55 -8.49
CA HIS A 38 -2.81 -2.50 -8.69
C HIS A 38 -1.45 -1.83 -8.54
N ARG A 39 -0.46 -2.61 -8.12
CA ARG A 39 0.94 -2.27 -8.36
C ARG A 39 1.38 -2.89 -9.68
N TYR A 40 2.06 -2.14 -10.50
CA TYR A 40 2.81 -2.66 -11.65
C TYR A 40 4.23 -2.95 -11.18
N ILE A 41 4.72 -4.18 -11.34
CA ILE A 41 6.02 -4.59 -10.78
C ILE A 41 6.81 -5.38 -11.81
N THR A 42 8.13 -5.12 -11.93
CA THR A 42 9.02 -5.83 -12.85
C THR A 42 9.52 -7.17 -12.28
N ARG A 43 8.62 -7.95 -11.72
CA ARG A 43 8.86 -9.34 -11.27
C ARG A 43 7.63 -10.20 -11.50
N PRO A 44 7.79 -11.54 -11.51
CA PRO A 44 6.65 -12.46 -11.62
C PRO A 44 5.59 -12.23 -10.53
N PRO A 45 4.33 -12.58 -10.81
CA PRO A 45 3.24 -12.53 -9.84
C PRO A 45 3.57 -13.36 -8.60
N SER A 46 3.10 -12.91 -7.45
CA SER A 46 3.16 -13.64 -6.19
C SER A 46 1.75 -13.85 -5.66
N GLU A 47 1.51 -15.02 -5.08
CA GLU A 47 0.22 -15.35 -4.48
C GLU A 47 -0.19 -14.31 -3.41
N GLY A 48 -1.45 -13.90 -3.45
CA GLY A 48 -2.04 -12.95 -2.50
C GLY A 48 -1.64 -11.48 -2.72
N GLU A 49 -0.87 -11.16 -3.76
CA GLU A 49 -0.52 -9.79 -4.10
C GLU A 49 -1.37 -9.26 -5.27
N ASN A 50 -1.94 -8.06 -5.09
CA ASN A 50 -2.66 -7.36 -6.14
C ASN A 50 -1.68 -6.59 -7.03
N HIS A 51 -0.98 -7.30 -7.95
CA HIS A 51 -0.06 -6.64 -8.87
C HIS A 51 -0.13 -7.22 -10.29
N VAL A 52 0.26 -6.39 -11.24
CA VAL A 52 0.45 -6.74 -12.64
C VAL A 52 1.96 -6.83 -12.91
N ALA A 53 2.41 -7.98 -13.39
CA ALA A 53 3.81 -8.16 -13.76
C ALA A 53 4.08 -7.50 -15.11
N LEU A 54 5.15 -6.72 -15.17
CA LEU A 54 5.68 -6.13 -16.40
C LEU A 54 7.12 -6.60 -16.64
N SER A 55 7.52 -6.65 -17.89
CA SER A 55 8.95 -6.68 -18.22
C SER A 55 9.59 -5.32 -17.91
N HIS A 56 10.92 -5.30 -17.72
CA HIS A 56 11.63 -4.04 -17.55
C HIS A 56 11.42 -3.09 -18.74
N ALA A 57 11.48 -3.62 -19.97
CA ALA A 57 11.27 -2.83 -21.17
C ALA A 57 9.87 -2.21 -21.25
N GLU A 58 8.83 -2.98 -20.89
CA GLU A 58 7.47 -2.46 -20.86
C GLU A 58 7.27 -1.43 -19.75
N PHE A 59 7.88 -1.63 -18.59
CA PHE A 59 7.82 -0.65 -17.50
C PHE A 59 8.44 0.69 -17.95
N GLU A 60 9.63 0.67 -18.55
CA GLU A 60 10.30 1.88 -19.03
C GLU A 60 9.50 2.60 -20.13
N MET A 61 8.89 1.85 -21.03
CA MET A 61 8.01 2.43 -22.06
C MET A 61 6.80 3.13 -21.41
N ARG A 62 6.13 2.47 -20.46
CA ARG A 62 4.98 3.07 -19.74
C ARG A 62 5.39 4.28 -18.88
N HIS A 63 6.56 4.21 -18.27
CA HIS A 63 7.11 5.34 -17.51
C HIS A 63 7.36 6.55 -18.42
N ALA A 64 8.00 6.34 -19.56
CA ALA A 64 8.24 7.40 -20.55
C ALA A 64 6.96 8.02 -21.11
N LEU A 65 5.87 7.25 -21.20
CA LEU A 65 4.55 7.72 -21.63
C LEU A 65 3.72 8.36 -20.52
N GLY A 66 4.25 8.47 -19.28
CA GLY A 66 3.53 9.06 -18.15
C GLY A 66 2.37 8.20 -17.62
N CYS A 67 2.43 6.88 -17.80
CA CYS A 67 1.36 5.97 -17.36
C CYS A 67 1.34 5.72 -15.85
N PHE A 68 2.31 6.23 -15.09
CA PHE A 68 2.37 6.07 -13.65
C PHE A 68 2.10 7.38 -12.92
N ALA A 69 1.26 7.34 -11.92
CA ALA A 69 1.03 8.43 -10.97
C ALA A 69 2.15 8.50 -9.94
N LEU A 70 2.64 7.34 -9.50
CA LEU A 70 3.77 7.15 -8.58
C LEU A 70 4.61 6.00 -9.08
N ASP A 71 5.92 6.09 -8.97
CA ASP A 71 6.84 5.01 -9.27
C ASP A 71 8.08 5.04 -8.39
N TRP A 72 8.71 3.88 -8.20
CA TRP A 72 9.93 3.75 -7.42
C TRP A 72 10.69 2.48 -7.74
N THR A 73 11.95 2.41 -7.31
CA THR A 73 12.77 1.21 -7.37
C THR A 73 13.01 0.68 -5.95
N SER A 74 12.83 -0.61 -5.75
CA SER A 74 13.15 -1.30 -4.49
C SER A 74 13.47 -2.76 -4.74
N HIS A 75 14.50 -3.30 -4.07
CA HIS A 75 14.91 -4.71 -4.21
C HIS A 75 15.07 -5.16 -5.68
N ASP A 76 15.78 -4.38 -6.47
CA ASP A 76 16.06 -4.62 -7.89
C ASP A 76 14.81 -4.70 -8.79
N CYS A 77 13.65 -4.30 -8.28
CA CYS A 77 12.41 -4.23 -9.04
C CYS A 77 11.94 -2.79 -9.17
N ARG A 78 11.29 -2.50 -10.30
CA ARG A 78 10.53 -1.27 -10.49
C ARG A 78 9.08 -1.51 -10.02
N TYR A 79 8.53 -0.49 -9.39
CA TYR A 79 7.15 -0.46 -8.91
C TYR A 79 6.46 0.77 -9.46
N GLY A 80 5.23 0.62 -9.93
CA GLY A 80 4.39 1.72 -10.40
C GLY A 80 2.98 1.62 -9.86
N ILE A 81 2.37 2.76 -9.62
CA ILE A 81 0.92 2.92 -9.44
C ILE A 81 0.43 3.66 -10.68
N GLY A 82 -0.53 3.09 -11.38
CA GLY A 82 -0.98 3.64 -12.64
C GLY A 82 -1.69 4.98 -12.52
N ILE A 83 -1.65 5.76 -13.59
CA ILE A 83 -2.23 7.12 -13.65
C ILE A 83 -3.76 7.09 -13.56
N GLU A 84 -4.40 5.93 -13.78
CA GLU A 84 -5.84 5.74 -13.68
C GLU A 84 -6.43 6.14 -12.33
N ILE A 85 -5.62 6.13 -11.27
CA ILE A 85 -6.07 6.55 -9.93
C ILE A 85 -6.52 8.02 -9.90
N ASP A 86 -5.94 8.86 -10.74
CA ASP A 86 -6.33 10.27 -10.83
C ASP A 86 -7.75 10.41 -11.38
N ALA A 87 -8.10 9.62 -12.40
CA ALA A 87 -9.45 9.59 -12.98
C ALA A 87 -10.47 9.04 -11.98
N TRP A 88 -10.12 8.01 -11.22
CA TRP A 88 -10.99 7.45 -10.19
C TRP A 88 -11.27 8.46 -9.07
N MET A 89 -10.25 9.17 -8.61
CA MET A 89 -10.41 10.23 -7.61
C MET A 89 -11.22 11.41 -8.16
N ALA A 90 -11.04 11.76 -9.43
CA ALA A 90 -11.84 12.79 -10.09
C ALA A 90 -13.32 12.40 -10.21
N ALA A 91 -13.61 11.11 -10.37
CA ALA A 91 -14.97 10.55 -10.35
C ALA A 91 -15.57 10.43 -8.94
N GLY A 92 -14.84 10.81 -7.89
CA GLY A 92 -15.32 10.81 -6.50
C GLY A 92 -15.05 9.51 -5.73
N ALA A 93 -14.28 8.56 -6.28
CA ALA A 93 -13.94 7.34 -5.58
C ALA A 93 -12.74 7.55 -4.65
N ASN A 94 -12.82 7.01 -3.44
CA ASN A 94 -11.64 6.81 -2.61
C ASN A 94 -10.74 5.77 -3.26
N VAL A 95 -9.44 6.05 -3.28
CA VAL A 95 -8.45 5.13 -3.85
C VAL A 95 -7.52 4.60 -2.78
N VAL A 96 -7.24 3.31 -2.82
CA VAL A 96 -6.35 2.64 -1.89
C VAL A 96 -5.14 2.09 -2.63
N ILE A 97 -3.95 2.43 -2.16
CA ILE A 97 -2.70 1.92 -2.71
C ILE A 97 -1.83 1.26 -1.64
N ASN A 98 -1.07 0.24 -2.05
CA ASN A 98 -0.02 -0.35 -1.23
C ASN A 98 1.30 0.38 -1.51
N GLY A 99 1.64 1.32 -0.67
CA GLY A 99 2.79 2.19 -0.81
C GLY A 99 4.03 1.74 -0.05
N SER A 100 5.08 2.53 -0.18
CA SER A 100 6.36 2.33 0.51
C SER A 100 6.72 3.56 1.35
N ARG A 101 7.13 3.36 2.61
CA ARG A 101 7.59 4.46 3.48
C ARG A 101 8.72 5.28 2.85
N ALA A 102 9.67 4.61 2.20
CA ALA A 102 10.83 5.25 1.60
C ALA A 102 10.47 6.21 0.45
N PHE A 103 9.29 6.03 -0.17
CA PHE A 103 8.87 6.82 -1.33
C PHE A 103 7.63 7.67 -1.06
N LEU A 104 7.29 7.85 0.22
CA LEU A 104 6.14 8.65 0.65
C LEU A 104 6.18 10.10 0.14
N ALA A 105 7.35 10.71 0.08
CA ALA A 105 7.51 12.10 -0.32
C ALA A 105 6.91 12.40 -1.71
N GLN A 106 7.00 11.46 -2.65
CA GLN A 106 6.40 11.60 -3.98
C GLN A 106 4.87 11.69 -3.90
N ALA A 107 4.25 10.85 -3.06
CA ALA A 107 2.80 10.88 -2.86
C ALA A 107 2.34 12.17 -2.16
N VAL A 108 3.12 12.64 -1.18
CA VAL A 108 2.85 13.92 -0.49
C VAL A 108 2.89 15.08 -1.48
N GLN A 109 3.92 15.14 -2.31
CA GLN A 109 4.07 16.20 -3.31
C GLN A 109 2.90 16.22 -4.32
N ARG A 110 2.44 15.03 -4.75
CA ARG A 110 1.40 14.93 -5.78
C ARG A 110 -0.01 15.11 -5.25
N TYR A 111 -0.32 14.55 -4.08
CA TYR A 111 -1.70 14.46 -3.59
C TYR A 111 -2.01 15.38 -2.41
N GLY A 112 -0.99 15.81 -1.65
CA GLY A 112 -1.15 16.81 -0.59
C GLY A 112 -2.30 16.49 0.38
N GLU A 113 -3.23 17.42 0.54
CA GLU A 113 -4.38 17.33 1.45
C GLU A 113 -5.34 16.17 1.13
N ARG A 114 -5.31 15.63 -0.10
CA ARG A 114 -6.11 14.47 -0.46
C ARG A 114 -5.51 13.15 0.01
N LEU A 115 -4.28 13.17 0.53
CA LEU A 115 -3.61 11.99 1.03
C LEU A 115 -4.08 11.67 2.45
N HIS A 116 -4.30 10.38 2.74
CA HIS A 116 -4.51 9.84 4.07
C HIS A 116 -3.56 8.66 4.27
N LEU A 117 -2.67 8.79 5.23
CA LEU A 117 -1.69 7.75 5.52
C LEU A 117 -2.30 6.67 6.41
N VAL A 118 -2.05 5.42 6.06
CA VAL A 118 -2.47 4.26 6.86
C VAL A 118 -1.23 3.43 7.17
N GLU A 119 -0.76 3.51 8.41
CA GLU A 119 0.37 2.73 8.86
C GLU A 119 -0.09 1.40 9.45
N ILE A 120 0.32 0.29 8.84
CA ILE A 120 0.14 -1.04 9.42
C ILE A 120 1.32 -1.33 10.32
N ARG A 121 1.06 -1.44 11.60
CA ARG A 121 2.05 -1.84 12.61
C ARG A 121 1.90 -3.31 12.95
N VAL A 122 3.00 -3.93 13.29
CA VAL A 122 3.07 -5.31 13.74
C VAL A 122 4.18 -5.46 14.76
N ASP A 123 3.92 -6.24 15.79
CA ASP A 123 4.93 -6.61 16.77
C ASP A 123 6.13 -7.29 16.09
N PRO A 124 7.37 -6.94 16.45
CA PRO A 124 8.57 -7.51 15.83
C PRO A 124 8.63 -9.04 15.89
N ALA A 125 8.19 -9.68 16.99
CA ALA A 125 8.18 -11.13 17.10
C ALA A 125 7.14 -11.79 16.17
N VAL A 126 5.95 -11.22 16.09
CA VAL A 126 4.90 -11.67 15.14
C VAL A 126 5.37 -11.49 13.71
N ARG A 127 6.03 -10.38 13.41
CA ARG A 127 6.60 -10.11 12.09
C ARG A 127 7.66 -11.13 11.70
N ALA A 128 8.59 -11.42 12.60
CA ALA A 128 9.65 -12.42 12.38
C ALA A 128 9.06 -13.81 12.07
N GLN A 129 8.06 -14.24 12.85
CA GLN A 129 7.36 -15.50 12.60
C GLN A 129 6.69 -15.55 11.22
N ARG A 130 6.03 -14.46 10.82
CA ARG A 130 5.37 -14.37 9.50
C ARG A 130 6.37 -14.43 8.34
N LEU A 131 7.51 -13.76 8.47
CA LEU A 131 8.58 -13.79 7.47
C LEU A 131 9.20 -15.20 7.36
N ALA A 132 9.48 -15.85 8.49
CA ALA A 132 9.99 -17.21 8.53
C ALA A 132 9.03 -18.21 7.84
N ARG A 133 7.73 -18.12 8.09
CA ARG A 133 6.71 -19.00 7.46
C ARG A 133 6.61 -18.84 5.94
N ARG A 134 6.93 -17.67 5.40
CA ARG A 134 6.91 -17.41 3.95
C ARG A 134 8.02 -18.13 3.19
N GLY A 135 9.10 -18.55 3.86
CA GLY A 135 10.17 -19.36 3.28
C GLY A 135 10.94 -18.74 2.12
N ARG A 136 10.74 -17.45 1.85
CA ARG A 136 11.41 -16.76 0.72
C ARG A 136 12.87 -16.44 1.02
N GLU A 137 13.24 -16.40 2.29
CA GLU A 137 14.57 -16.04 2.77
C GLU A 137 14.88 -16.86 4.03
N THR A 138 16.14 -17.23 4.21
CA THR A 138 16.65 -17.97 5.38
C THR A 138 17.93 -17.33 5.89
N GLY A 139 18.25 -17.52 7.18
CA GLY A 139 19.50 -17.05 7.78
C GLY A 139 19.64 -15.51 7.74
N ASP A 140 20.84 -15.03 7.44
CA ASP A 140 21.22 -13.62 7.47
C ASP A 140 20.35 -12.70 6.60
N ALA A 141 19.75 -13.22 5.53
CA ALA A 141 18.85 -12.45 4.68
C ALA A 141 17.53 -12.17 5.40
N LEU A 142 17.01 -13.13 6.15
CA LEU A 142 15.84 -12.98 6.99
C LEU A 142 16.10 -11.98 8.11
N ASP A 143 17.25 -12.09 8.81
CA ASP A 143 17.62 -11.21 9.90
C ASP A 143 17.78 -9.76 9.45
N ARG A 144 18.44 -9.54 8.32
CA ARG A 144 18.54 -8.20 7.70
C ARG A 144 17.16 -7.63 7.37
N ARG A 145 16.24 -8.45 6.88
CA ARG A 145 14.88 -8.00 6.55
C ARG A 145 14.04 -7.72 7.78
N VAL A 146 14.22 -8.48 8.85
CA VAL A 146 13.59 -8.20 10.16
C VAL A 146 14.16 -6.93 10.77
N ALA A 147 15.49 -6.73 10.70
CA ALA A 147 16.15 -5.54 11.22
C ALA A 147 15.88 -4.28 10.39
N HIS A 148 15.54 -4.44 9.08
CA HIS A 148 15.32 -3.30 8.21
C HIS A 148 14.05 -2.55 8.60
N GLN A 149 14.23 -1.44 9.31
CA GLN A 149 13.19 -0.46 9.62
C GLN A 149 13.52 0.83 8.88
N VAL A 150 12.63 1.26 8.03
CA VAL A 150 12.71 2.61 7.45
C VAL A 150 12.21 3.58 8.51
N GLU A 151 13.11 4.39 9.04
CA GLU A 151 12.74 5.53 9.88
C GLU A 151 11.97 6.53 9.01
N TRP A 152 10.85 6.97 9.52
CA TRP A 152 10.02 7.97 8.85
C TRP A 152 9.30 8.82 9.87
N THR A 153 9.06 10.06 9.51
CA THR A 153 8.28 11.01 10.31
C THR A 153 7.02 11.33 9.52
N PRO A 154 5.84 11.30 10.15
CA PRO A 154 4.62 11.73 9.50
C PRO A 154 4.77 13.17 9.00
N PRO A 155 4.42 13.46 7.75
CA PRO A 155 4.41 14.83 7.24
C PRO A 155 3.35 15.65 7.98
N ASP A 156 3.65 16.91 8.27
CA ASP A 156 2.72 17.81 8.91
C ASP A 156 1.46 18.01 8.04
N GLY A 157 0.31 18.10 8.70
CA GLY A 157 -0.97 18.41 8.05
C GLY A 157 -1.59 17.24 7.25
N ILE A 158 -0.95 16.08 7.18
CA ILE A 158 -1.51 14.90 6.50
C ILE A 158 -2.09 13.92 7.52
N PRO A 159 -3.38 13.55 7.39
CA PRO A 159 -4.00 12.59 8.30
C PRO A 159 -3.27 11.25 8.32
N LEU A 160 -3.02 10.72 9.52
CA LEU A 160 -2.41 9.42 9.75
C LEU A 160 -3.32 8.55 10.62
N SER A 161 -3.65 7.37 10.11
CA SER A 161 -4.28 6.30 10.89
C SER A 161 -3.30 5.15 11.10
N VAL A 162 -3.27 4.62 12.31
CA VAL A 162 -2.42 3.46 12.66
C VAL A 162 -3.31 2.26 12.95
N ILE A 163 -3.00 1.13 12.29
CA ILE A 163 -3.70 -0.14 12.47
C ILE A 163 -2.70 -1.19 12.94
N ALA A 164 -2.87 -1.70 14.16
CA ALA A 164 -2.10 -2.83 14.66
C ALA A 164 -2.63 -4.13 14.04
N ASN A 165 -1.72 -4.98 13.56
CA ASN A 165 -2.04 -6.26 12.93
C ASN A 165 -1.27 -7.42 13.58
N ASP A 166 -1.38 -7.53 14.90
CA ASP A 166 -0.68 -8.55 15.70
C ASP A 166 -1.52 -9.81 15.89
N GLY A 167 -2.83 -9.67 15.82
CA GLY A 167 -3.80 -10.74 16.08
C GLY A 167 -4.48 -11.29 14.83
N ALA A 168 -5.78 -11.61 14.98
CA ALA A 168 -6.60 -12.11 13.88
C ALA A 168 -6.75 -11.05 12.77
N LEU A 169 -6.59 -11.51 11.52
CA LEU A 169 -6.73 -10.67 10.32
C LEU A 169 -8.06 -9.91 10.28
N THR A 170 -9.13 -10.54 10.76
CA THR A 170 -10.49 -9.96 10.78
C THR A 170 -10.56 -8.67 11.57
N HIS A 171 -9.88 -8.56 12.71
CA HIS A 171 -9.92 -7.34 13.54
C HIS A 171 -9.28 -6.15 12.84
N ALA A 172 -8.07 -6.32 12.35
CA ALA A 172 -7.37 -5.25 11.62
C ALA A 172 -8.05 -4.96 10.27
N GLY A 173 -8.57 -5.99 9.61
CA GLY A 173 -9.30 -5.88 8.36
C GLY A 173 -10.62 -5.12 8.49
N HIS A 174 -11.39 -5.33 9.57
CA HIS A 174 -12.60 -4.55 9.87
C HIS A 174 -12.24 -3.08 10.06
N ARG A 175 -11.26 -2.78 10.93
CA ARG A 175 -10.82 -1.39 11.16
C ARG A 175 -10.36 -0.69 9.87
N LEU A 176 -9.62 -1.41 9.01
CA LEU A 176 -9.24 -0.88 7.71
C LEU A 176 -10.47 -0.61 6.83
N SER A 177 -11.41 -1.55 6.74
CA SER A 177 -12.62 -1.39 5.94
C SER A 177 -13.47 -0.19 6.40
N GLU A 178 -13.64 -0.03 7.70
CA GLU A 178 -14.36 1.11 8.29
C GLU A 178 -13.67 2.44 7.97
N LEU A 179 -12.34 2.50 8.10
CA LEU A 179 -11.57 3.68 7.76
C LEU A 179 -11.72 4.07 6.28
N LEU A 180 -11.64 3.10 5.37
CA LEU A 180 -11.70 3.33 3.93
C LEU A 180 -13.09 3.77 3.45
N THR A 181 -14.14 3.36 4.16
CA THR A 181 -15.55 3.70 3.85
C THR A 181 -16.07 4.88 4.65
N ALA A 182 -15.34 5.33 5.67
CA ALA A 182 -15.73 6.50 6.43
C ALA A 182 -15.79 7.71 5.49
N GLN A 183 -16.99 8.20 5.25
CA GLN A 183 -17.17 9.51 4.62
C GLN A 183 -16.65 10.53 5.61
N GLY A 184 -15.75 11.42 5.18
CA GLY A 184 -15.24 12.45 6.05
C GLY A 184 -16.42 13.15 6.74
N ARG A 185 -16.52 12.97 8.04
CA ARG A 185 -17.37 13.80 8.87
C ARG A 185 -16.56 15.08 9.07
N ASP A 186 -16.93 16.12 8.36
CA ASP A 186 -16.56 17.49 8.69
C ASP A 186 -17.24 17.90 9.99
#